data_d1401fbefcd794d29298e3a3b17d0e5e
#
_entry.id   d1401fbefcd794d29298e3a3b17d0e5e
#
_cell.length_a   1.000
_cell.length_b   1.000
_cell.length_c   1.000
_cell.angle_alpha   90.00
_cell.angle_beta   90.00
_cell.angle_gamma   90.00
#
_symmetry.space_group_name_H-M   'P 1'
#
loop_
_entity.id
_entity.type
_entity.pdbx_description
1 polymer ?
#
loop_
_entity_poly.entity_id
_entity_poly.type
_entity_poly.pdbx_seq_one_letter_code
_entity_poly.pdbx_strand_id
1 'polypeptide(L)'
;MSTTTNEAVTDVAAQRKAAVQALLADARTIIDEKGVTREALAAISARLLELATHRALFDSADFPPPQRDSGDTSTRYRLNPGEDGFALYLNSLLPGKTTIPHNHDTWAAIAAIDGAELNRIYRRTDDGRDPERAKIELAQEVVVRPGVPIAFLSDDIHSIHVGGAEPTLHFHLYGRPLETLTGRLGFETDTGLIVRYNATHMQRATQAVG
;
A
#
# COMPACT_ATOMS: atom_id res chain seq x y z
N MET A 1 6.06 21.64 33.13
CA MET A 1 6.47 20.34 32.49
C MET A 1 5.87 20.12 31.10
N SER A 2 5.34 21.14 30.42
CA SER A 2 4.61 20.98 29.14
C SER A 2 5.42 21.30 27.86
N THR A 3 6.58 21.94 27.96
CA THR A 3 7.38 22.37 26.79
C THR A 3 8.20 21.26 26.15
N THR A 4 8.79 20.37 26.96
CA THR A 4 9.66 19.30 26.47
C THR A 4 8.93 18.24 25.62
N THR A 5 7.66 17.96 25.92
CA THR A 5 6.86 16.98 25.16
C THR A 5 6.47 17.52 23.78
N ASN A 6 6.21 18.82 23.66
CA ASN A 6 5.81 19.45 22.39
C ASN A 6 7.00 19.60 21.43
N GLU A 7 8.19 19.89 21.92
CA GLU A 7 9.43 19.94 21.10
C GLU A 7 9.81 18.56 20.56
N ALA A 8 9.70 17.50 21.37
CA ALA A 8 10.00 16.14 20.94
C ALA A 8 9.01 15.62 19.85
N VAL A 9 7.71 15.94 19.99
CA VAL A 9 6.68 15.57 18.98
C VAL A 9 6.91 16.34 17.66
N THR A 10 7.29 17.61 17.75
CA THR A 10 7.61 18.42 16.57
C THR A 10 8.85 17.88 15.82
N ASP A 11 9.83 17.38 16.56
CA ASP A 11 11.05 16.79 15.99
C ASP A 11 10.77 15.47 15.27
N VAL A 12 9.96 14.56 15.86
CA VAL A 12 9.55 13.29 15.20
C VAL A 12 8.77 13.56 13.92
N ALA A 13 7.83 14.49 13.91
CA ALA A 13 7.06 14.84 12.71
C ALA A 13 7.97 15.40 11.60
N ALA A 14 8.93 16.26 11.94
CA ALA A 14 9.89 16.80 10.98
C ALA A 14 10.82 15.72 10.41
N GLN A 15 11.32 14.80 11.26
CA GLN A 15 12.14 13.67 10.85
C GLN A 15 11.36 12.73 9.92
N ARG A 16 10.10 12.42 10.27
CA ARG A 16 9.19 11.62 9.44
C ARG A 16 9.01 12.22 8.06
N LYS A 17 8.68 13.51 8.01
CA LYS A 17 8.53 14.25 6.75
C LYS A 17 9.80 14.20 5.90
N ALA A 18 10.96 14.45 6.49
CA ALA A 18 12.25 14.41 5.79
C ALA A 18 12.55 13.00 5.23
N ALA A 19 12.30 11.94 6.02
CA ALA A 19 12.50 10.56 5.59
C ALA A 19 11.57 10.17 4.43
N VAL A 20 10.30 10.58 4.48
CA VAL A 20 9.33 10.36 3.39
C VAL A 20 9.75 11.11 2.13
N GLN A 21 10.17 12.37 2.24
CA GLN A 21 10.64 13.15 1.08
C GLN A 21 11.89 12.55 0.44
N ALA A 22 12.84 12.06 1.23
CA ALA A 22 14.03 11.37 0.73
C ALA A 22 13.66 10.12 -0.07
N LEU A 23 12.78 9.25 0.47
CA LEU A 23 12.27 8.09 -0.26
C LEU A 23 11.63 8.48 -1.60
N LEU A 24 10.77 9.49 -1.60
CA LEU A 24 10.07 9.92 -2.82
C LEU A 24 11.01 10.50 -3.86
N ALA A 25 12.07 11.21 -3.44
CA ALA A 25 13.12 11.71 -4.33
C ALA A 25 13.92 10.55 -4.96
N ASP A 26 14.35 9.58 -4.15
CA ASP A 26 15.02 8.37 -4.63
C ASP A 26 14.15 7.60 -5.63
N ALA A 27 12.87 7.39 -5.31
CA ALA A 27 11.94 6.70 -6.20
C ALA A 27 11.76 7.42 -7.53
N ARG A 28 11.69 8.77 -7.55
CA ARG A 28 11.64 9.56 -8.79
C ARG A 28 12.90 9.35 -9.61
N THR A 29 14.08 9.48 -9.01
CA THR A 29 15.35 9.25 -9.69
C THR A 29 15.41 7.85 -10.32
N ILE A 30 15.02 6.81 -9.58
CA ILE A 30 15.01 5.44 -10.09
C ILE A 30 14.06 5.29 -11.30
N ILE A 31 12.86 5.87 -11.23
CA ILE A 31 11.89 5.80 -12.34
C ILE A 31 12.37 6.64 -13.55
N ASP A 32 12.95 7.80 -13.33
CA ASP A 32 13.47 8.66 -14.40
C ASP A 32 14.62 7.99 -15.16
N GLU A 33 15.49 7.25 -14.46
CA GLU A 33 16.62 6.53 -15.04
C GLU A 33 16.24 5.21 -15.72
N LYS A 34 15.32 4.43 -15.13
CA LYS A 34 15.06 3.04 -15.51
C LYS A 34 13.66 2.81 -16.10
N GLY A 35 12.81 3.83 -16.09
CA GLY A 35 11.38 3.66 -16.39
C GLY A 35 10.66 2.79 -15.37
N VAL A 36 9.38 2.51 -15.63
CA VAL A 36 8.56 1.61 -14.78
C VAL A 36 8.85 0.17 -15.19
N THR A 37 9.83 -0.44 -14.57
CA THR A 37 10.30 -1.81 -14.83
C THR A 37 10.34 -2.64 -13.54
N ARG A 38 10.37 -3.97 -13.66
CA ARG A 38 10.55 -4.85 -12.48
C ARG A 38 11.84 -4.54 -11.71
N GLU A 39 12.91 -4.20 -12.42
CA GLU A 39 14.19 -3.82 -11.82
C GLU A 39 14.09 -2.50 -11.04
N ALA A 40 13.44 -1.48 -11.62
CA ALA A 40 13.19 -0.22 -10.93
C ALA A 40 12.35 -0.43 -9.67
N LEU A 41 11.28 -1.23 -9.77
CA LEU A 41 10.42 -1.53 -8.61
C LEU A 41 11.14 -2.33 -7.52
N ALA A 42 12.06 -3.21 -7.88
CA ALA A 42 12.91 -3.90 -6.89
C ALA A 42 13.84 -2.90 -6.16
N ALA A 43 14.42 -1.94 -6.86
CA ALA A 43 15.23 -0.87 -6.26
C ALA A 43 14.39 0.05 -5.34
N ILE A 44 13.19 0.42 -5.77
CA ILE A 44 12.24 1.20 -4.94
C ILE A 44 11.84 0.41 -3.69
N SER A 45 11.58 -0.90 -3.83
CA SER A 45 11.25 -1.76 -2.69
C SER A 45 12.37 -1.83 -1.66
N ALA A 46 13.63 -1.81 -2.09
CA ALA A 46 14.78 -1.76 -1.18
C ALA A 46 14.79 -0.44 -0.38
N ARG A 47 14.53 0.70 -1.02
CA ARG A 47 14.41 2.00 -0.33
C ARG A 47 13.23 2.05 0.63
N LEU A 48 12.10 1.43 0.24
CA LEU A 48 10.93 1.34 1.12
C LEU A 48 11.20 0.47 2.35
N LEU A 49 11.97 -0.61 2.19
CA LEU A 49 12.43 -1.43 3.32
C LEU A 49 13.36 -0.65 4.26
N GLU A 50 14.28 0.18 3.72
CA GLU A 50 15.13 1.05 4.54
C GLU A 50 14.26 1.99 5.37
N LEU A 51 13.25 2.65 4.78
CA LEU A 51 12.30 3.49 5.52
C LEU A 51 11.58 2.69 6.61
N ALA A 52 11.20 1.45 6.34
CA ALA A 52 10.48 0.59 7.30
C ALA A 52 11.33 0.20 8.53
N THR A 53 12.64 0.39 8.50
CA THR A 53 13.51 0.20 9.68
C THR A 53 13.37 1.32 10.72
N HIS A 54 12.88 2.50 10.32
CA HIS A 54 12.71 3.66 11.21
C HIS A 54 11.44 3.55 12.08
N ARG A 55 11.29 2.46 12.82
CA ARG A 55 10.09 2.15 13.62
C ARG A 55 9.70 3.25 14.60
N ALA A 56 10.67 4.00 15.13
CA ALA A 56 10.40 5.12 16.03
C ALA A 56 9.70 6.31 15.34
N LEU A 57 9.71 6.36 14.01
CA LEU A 57 9.00 7.37 13.22
C LEU A 57 7.60 6.89 12.77
N PHE A 58 7.37 5.57 12.78
CA PHE A 58 6.17 4.96 12.21
C PHE A 58 5.72 3.80 13.09
N ASP A 59 4.94 4.10 14.11
CA ASP A 59 4.41 3.11 15.03
C ASP A 59 2.88 3.14 15.13
N SER A 60 2.30 2.16 15.79
CA SER A 60 0.86 2.03 15.96
C SER A 60 0.24 3.03 16.95
N ALA A 61 1.05 3.77 17.73
CA ALA A 61 0.55 4.83 18.61
C ALA A 61 0.21 6.08 17.79
N ASP A 62 1.06 6.42 16.81
CA ASP A 62 0.81 7.54 15.88
C ASP A 62 -0.12 7.14 14.72
N PHE A 63 -0.11 5.85 14.33
CA PHE A 63 -0.89 5.30 13.22
C PHE A 63 -1.78 4.13 13.67
N PRO A 64 -2.75 4.36 14.54
CA PRO A 64 -3.55 3.29 15.11
C PRO A 64 -4.41 2.57 14.06
N PRO A 65 -4.67 1.27 14.23
CA PRO A 65 -5.69 0.57 13.46
C PRO A 65 -7.08 1.12 13.80
N PRO A 66 -8.11 0.79 12.99
CA PRO A 66 -9.47 1.14 13.35
C PRO A 66 -9.88 0.44 14.66
N GLN A 67 -10.85 1.02 15.34
CA GLN A 67 -11.43 0.36 16.51
C GLN A 67 -12.11 -0.95 16.09
N ARG A 68 -11.93 -2.02 16.88
CA ARG A 68 -12.40 -3.37 16.52
C ARG A 68 -13.93 -3.48 16.37
N ASP A 69 -14.67 -2.57 17.00
CA ASP A 69 -16.15 -2.51 17.01
C ASP A 69 -16.71 -1.48 15.99
N SER A 70 -15.85 -0.78 15.24
CA SER A 70 -16.29 0.20 14.24
C SER A 70 -16.89 -0.41 12.97
N GLY A 71 -16.65 -1.69 12.73
CA GLY A 71 -16.97 -2.34 11.45
C GLY A 71 -15.90 -2.13 10.36
N ASP A 72 -14.95 -1.22 10.57
CA ASP A 72 -13.81 -1.01 9.69
C ASP A 72 -12.70 -2.02 9.96
N THR A 73 -11.99 -2.44 8.92
CA THR A 73 -10.85 -3.35 9.03
C THR A 73 -9.52 -2.73 8.62
N SER A 74 -9.54 -1.47 8.21
CA SER A 74 -8.32 -0.75 7.81
C SER A 74 -8.43 0.76 8.04
N THR A 75 -7.33 1.37 8.46
CA THR A 75 -7.11 2.81 8.40
C THR A 75 -5.95 3.09 7.45
N ARG A 76 -6.10 4.11 6.61
CA ARG A 76 -5.06 4.54 5.67
C ARG A 76 -4.65 5.96 6.00
N TYR A 77 -3.34 6.17 6.14
CA TYR A 77 -2.71 7.46 6.41
C TYR A 77 -1.89 7.87 5.19
N ARG A 78 -2.18 9.02 4.59
CA ARG A 78 -1.36 9.58 3.51
C ARG A 78 -0.22 10.40 4.10
N LEU A 79 1.03 9.99 3.85
CA LEU A 79 2.22 10.57 4.44
C LEU A 79 2.78 11.77 3.66
N ASN A 80 2.33 11.99 2.41
CA ASN A 80 2.67 13.16 1.59
C ASN A 80 1.39 13.79 0.98
N PRO A 81 0.49 14.34 1.82
CA PRO A 81 -0.74 14.95 1.33
C PRO A 81 -0.43 16.22 0.49
N GLY A 82 -1.29 16.51 -0.50
CA GLY A 82 -1.17 17.70 -1.33
C GLY A 82 -0.09 17.65 -2.41
N GLU A 83 0.70 16.58 -2.51
CA GLU A 83 1.65 16.38 -3.60
C GLU A 83 0.99 15.63 -4.77
N ASP A 84 1.19 16.13 -5.99
CA ASP A 84 0.90 15.41 -7.22
C ASP A 84 2.06 14.44 -7.53
N GLY A 85 1.75 13.29 -8.10
CA GLY A 85 2.74 12.26 -8.44
C GLY A 85 2.73 11.08 -7.47
N PHE A 86 3.90 10.61 -7.03
CA PHE A 86 3.98 9.43 -6.17
C PHE A 86 3.30 9.66 -4.81
N ALA A 87 2.58 8.65 -4.35
CA ALA A 87 1.83 8.74 -3.10
C ALA A 87 2.21 7.61 -2.15
N LEU A 88 2.69 7.97 -0.96
CA LEU A 88 3.02 7.05 0.10
C LEU A 88 1.89 7.01 1.14
N TYR A 89 1.39 5.82 1.36
CA TYR A 89 0.41 5.54 2.40
C TYR A 89 1.00 4.60 3.44
N LEU A 90 0.57 4.79 4.67
CA LEU A 90 0.74 3.84 5.76
C LEU A 90 -0.63 3.22 6.06
N ASN A 91 -0.73 1.91 5.89
CA ASN A 91 -1.95 1.17 6.15
C ASN A 91 -1.81 0.43 7.48
N SER A 92 -2.75 0.69 8.38
CA SER A 92 -2.91 -0.06 9.63
C SER A 92 -4.14 -0.95 9.50
N LEU A 93 -3.93 -2.27 9.51
CA LEU A 93 -4.94 -3.27 9.14
C LEU A 93 -5.24 -4.21 10.30
N LEU A 94 -6.51 -4.47 10.54
CA LEU A 94 -6.94 -5.48 11.52
C LEU A 94 -6.88 -6.90 10.94
N PRO A 95 -6.68 -7.91 11.79
CA PRO A 95 -6.90 -9.31 11.44
C PRO A 95 -8.27 -9.52 10.81
N GLY A 96 -8.33 -10.37 9.78
CA GLY A 96 -9.54 -10.61 8.99
C GLY A 96 -9.73 -9.64 7.81
N LYS A 97 -8.90 -8.59 7.67
CA LYS A 97 -8.91 -7.76 6.46
C LYS A 97 -8.59 -8.59 5.24
N THR A 98 -9.48 -8.52 4.24
CA THR A 98 -9.28 -9.13 2.92
C THR A 98 -9.64 -8.13 1.83
N THR A 99 -9.07 -8.32 0.63
CA THR A 99 -9.50 -7.62 -0.58
C THR A 99 -9.84 -8.64 -1.66
N ILE A 100 -10.75 -8.30 -2.58
CA ILE A 100 -10.87 -9.06 -3.81
C ILE A 100 -9.58 -8.90 -4.64
N PRO A 101 -9.27 -9.83 -5.56
CA PRO A 101 -8.21 -9.63 -6.53
C PRO A 101 -8.41 -8.33 -7.29
N HIS A 102 -7.35 -7.53 -7.43
CA HIS A 102 -7.39 -6.23 -8.11
C HIS A 102 -6.03 -5.84 -8.67
N ASN A 103 -6.04 -4.94 -9.66
CA ASN A 103 -4.84 -4.26 -10.15
C ASN A 103 -4.73 -2.85 -9.58
N HIS A 104 -3.70 -2.10 -9.98
CA HIS A 104 -3.46 -0.78 -9.41
C HIS A 104 -3.66 0.39 -10.38
N ASP A 105 -3.76 0.16 -11.70
CA ASP A 105 -3.78 1.23 -12.72
C ASP A 105 -2.54 2.16 -12.64
N THR A 106 -1.54 1.76 -11.89
CA THR A 106 -0.21 2.35 -11.70
C THR A 106 0.70 1.28 -11.08
N TRP A 107 1.99 1.54 -10.96
CA TRP A 107 2.85 0.66 -10.18
C TRP A 107 2.63 0.85 -8.68
N ALA A 108 2.95 -0.19 -7.90
CA ALA A 108 2.90 -0.18 -6.44
C ALA A 108 4.06 -0.95 -5.83
N ALA A 109 4.50 -0.52 -4.64
CA ALA A 109 5.43 -1.26 -3.79
C ALA A 109 4.91 -1.29 -2.35
N ILE A 110 5.04 -2.44 -1.68
CA ILE A 110 4.55 -2.66 -0.32
C ILE A 110 5.69 -3.19 0.53
N ALA A 111 5.86 -2.63 1.73
CA ALA A 111 6.80 -3.10 2.74
C ALA A 111 6.20 -3.04 4.14
N ALA A 112 6.42 -4.08 4.93
CA ALA A 112 5.94 -4.13 6.31
C ALA A 112 6.90 -3.43 7.26
N ILE A 113 6.34 -2.60 8.15
CA ILE A 113 6.99 -2.12 9.36
C ILE A 113 6.79 -3.15 10.47
N ASP A 114 5.53 -3.62 10.60
CA ASP A 114 5.14 -4.59 11.61
C ASP A 114 4.03 -5.52 11.11
N GLY A 115 3.99 -6.74 11.65
CA GLY A 115 3.03 -7.76 11.27
C GLY A 115 3.31 -8.38 9.90
N ALA A 116 2.33 -9.12 9.38
CA ALA A 116 2.42 -9.81 8.10
C ALA A 116 1.08 -9.82 7.37
N GLU A 117 1.13 -9.69 6.06
CA GLU A 117 -0.02 -9.88 5.17
C GLU A 117 0.30 -10.88 4.07
N LEU A 118 -0.60 -11.80 3.81
CA LEU A 118 -0.52 -12.70 2.68
C LEU A 118 -1.00 -11.96 1.44
N ASN A 119 -0.13 -11.85 0.44
CA ASN A 119 -0.46 -11.39 -0.90
C ASN A 119 -0.62 -12.59 -1.82
N ARG A 120 -1.81 -12.78 -2.36
CA ARG A 120 -2.10 -13.75 -3.41
C ARG A 120 -1.98 -13.05 -4.75
N ILE A 121 -1.12 -13.58 -5.62
CA ILE A 121 -0.84 -13.04 -6.94
C ILE A 121 -1.56 -13.90 -7.96
N TYR A 122 -2.27 -13.26 -8.89
CA TYR A 122 -3.08 -13.94 -9.89
C TYR A 122 -2.56 -13.67 -11.29
N ARG A 123 -2.81 -14.62 -12.16
CA ARG A 123 -2.59 -14.50 -13.61
C ARG A 123 -3.92 -14.57 -14.32
N ARG A 124 -4.15 -13.67 -15.28
CA ARG A 124 -5.30 -13.75 -16.18
C ARG A 124 -5.08 -14.89 -17.17
N THR A 125 -6.09 -15.73 -17.40
CA THR A 125 -6.01 -16.95 -18.23
C THR A 125 -6.95 -16.95 -19.44
N ASP A 126 -7.84 -15.96 -19.56
CA ASP A 126 -8.63 -15.71 -20.76
C ASP A 126 -7.86 -14.85 -21.79
N ASP A 127 -8.46 -14.61 -22.96
CA ASP A 127 -7.87 -13.83 -24.04
C ASP A 127 -8.01 -12.31 -23.90
N GLY A 128 -8.65 -11.84 -22.82
CA GLY A 128 -8.83 -10.42 -22.51
C GLY A 128 -9.80 -9.65 -23.41
N ARG A 129 -10.56 -10.32 -24.27
CA ARG A 129 -11.46 -9.66 -25.23
C ARG A 129 -12.77 -9.18 -24.60
N ASP A 130 -13.22 -9.83 -23.54
CA ASP A 130 -14.41 -9.40 -22.81
C ASP A 130 -14.02 -8.33 -21.79
N PRO A 131 -14.50 -7.08 -21.93
CA PRO A 131 -14.17 -6.01 -20.99
C PRO A 131 -14.90 -6.12 -19.64
N GLU A 132 -15.93 -6.96 -19.54
CA GLU A 132 -16.74 -7.14 -18.34
C GLU A 132 -16.39 -8.39 -17.56
N ARG A 133 -15.63 -9.32 -18.16
CA ARG A 133 -15.29 -10.60 -17.56
C ARG A 133 -13.81 -10.94 -17.68
N ALA A 134 -13.32 -11.66 -16.68
CA ALA A 134 -11.99 -12.24 -16.69
C ALA A 134 -11.99 -13.60 -16.00
N LYS A 135 -11.09 -14.47 -16.47
CA LYS A 135 -10.67 -15.67 -15.74
C LYS A 135 -9.29 -15.41 -15.15
N ILE A 136 -9.17 -15.54 -13.85
CA ILE A 136 -7.89 -15.42 -13.15
C ILE A 136 -7.62 -16.69 -12.35
N GLU A 137 -6.36 -17.06 -12.26
CA GLU A 137 -5.89 -18.20 -11.48
C GLU A 137 -4.81 -17.75 -10.50
N LEU A 138 -4.80 -18.34 -9.30
CA LEU A 138 -3.74 -18.13 -8.33
C LEU A 138 -2.41 -18.63 -8.92
N ALA A 139 -1.43 -17.75 -9.01
CA ALA A 139 -0.11 -18.05 -9.55
C ALA A 139 0.94 -18.18 -8.43
N GLN A 140 0.84 -17.38 -7.38
CA GLN A 140 1.81 -17.34 -6.30
C GLN A 140 1.20 -16.77 -5.02
N GLU A 141 1.75 -17.18 -3.88
CA GLU A 141 1.51 -16.55 -2.58
C GLU A 141 2.81 -15.99 -2.02
N VAL A 142 2.78 -14.75 -1.53
CA VAL A 142 3.91 -14.07 -0.90
C VAL A 142 3.46 -13.49 0.43
N VAL A 143 4.17 -13.84 1.51
CA VAL A 143 3.95 -13.22 2.82
C VAL A 143 4.84 -11.99 2.93
N VAL A 144 4.22 -10.80 2.83
CA VAL A 144 4.88 -9.51 3.09
C VAL A 144 4.99 -9.32 4.59
N ARG A 145 6.23 -9.20 5.07
CA ARG A 145 6.59 -9.05 6.48
C ARG A 145 7.87 -8.22 6.57
N PRO A 146 8.31 -7.77 7.77
CA PRO A 146 9.57 -7.05 7.89
C PRO A 146 10.73 -7.75 7.17
N GLY A 147 11.37 -7.02 6.26
CA GLY A 147 12.45 -7.53 5.40
C GLY A 147 12.00 -8.21 4.09
N VAL A 148 10.70 -8.47 3.88
CA VAL A 148 10.18 -9.10 2.66
C VAL A 148 9.14 -8.20 2.01
N PRO A 149 9.51 -7.40 1.00
CA PRO A 149 8.62 -6.52 0.27
C PRO A 149 7.97 -7.23 -0.91
N ILE A 150 6.99 -6.57 -1.53
CA ILE A 150 6.44 -6.94 -2.82
C ILE A 150 6.22 -5.70 -3.68
N ALA A 151 6.29 -5.85 -5.01
CA ALA A 151 5.98 -4.77 -5.93
C ALA A 151 5.22 -5.26 -7.15
N PHE A 152 4.43 -4.37 -7.74
CA PHE A 152 3.48 -4.63 -8.81
C PHE A 152 3.63 -3.60 -9.93
N LEU A 153 3.59 -4.06 -11.17
CA LEU A 153 3.29 -3.22 -12.33
C LEU A 153 1.79 -2.90 -12.38
N SER A 154 1.37 -1.98 -13.24
CA SER A 154 -0.01 -1.46 -13.29
C SER A 154 -1.07 -2.55 -13.42
N ASP A 155 -0.78 -3.62 -14.18
CA ASP A 155 -1.74 -4.66 -14.54
C ASP A 155 -1.59 -5.95 -13.72
N ASP A 156 -0.60 -5.99 -12.82
CA ASP A 156 -0.45 -7.12 -11.91
C ASP A 156 -1.67 -7.22 -11.00
N ILE A 157 -2.18 -8.44 -10.85
CA ILE A 157 -3.38 -8.71 -10.07
C ILE A 157 -2.99 -9.37 -8.76
N HIS A 158 -3.43 -8.79 -7.64
CA HIS A 158 -3.25 -9.40 -6.33
C HIS A 158 -4.45 -9.21 -5.41
N SER A 159 -4.47 -9.96 -4.31
CA SER A 159 -5.35 -9.73 -3.16
C SER A 159 -4.56 -9.77 -1.87
N ILE A 160 -5.03 -9.06 -0.85
CA ILE A 160 -4.43 -8.98 0.49
C ILE A 160 -5.29 -9.78 1.47
N HIS A 161 -4.62 -10.50 2.36
CA HIS A 161 -5.25 -11.25 3.44
C HIS A 161 -4.43 -11.06 4.72
N VAL A 162 -5.01 -10.44 5.72
CA VAL A 162 -4.40 -10.24 7.04
C VAL A 162 -4.90 -11.32 7.98
N GLY A 163 -4.00 -12.23 8.33
CA GLY A 163 -4.24 -13.29 9.31
C GLY A 163 -3.73 -12.92 10.70
N GLY A 164 -3.64 -13.94 11.59
CA GLY A 164 -3.10 -13.76 12.92
C GLY A 164 -4.06 -13.08 13.92
N ALA A 165 -3.52 -12.57 15.02
CA ALA A 165 -4.29 -11.96 16.10
C ALA A 165 -4.05 -10.44 16.24
N GLU A 166 -2.89 -9.97 15.77
CA GLU A 166 -2.45 -8.59 15.94
C GLU A 166 -2.61 -7.79 14.63
N PRO A 167 -2.83 -6.46 14.74
CA PRO A 167 -2.83 -5.56 13.59
C PRO A 167 -1.50 -5.56 12.85
N THR A 168 -1.53 -5.16 11.58
CA THR A 168 -0.34 -4.95 10.77
C THR A 168 -0.14 -3.49 10.43
N LEU A 169 1.10 -3.09 10.16
CA LEU A 169 1.47 -1.72 9.78
C LEU A 169 2.40 -1.78 8.56
N HIS A 170 1.89 -1.36 7.40
CA HIS A 170 2.57 -1.52 6.12
C HIS A 170 2.60 -0.23 5.32
N PHE A 171 3.75 0.08 4.73
CA PHE A 171 3.86 1.09 3.68
C PHE A 171 3.32 0.58 2.36
N HIS A 172 2.57 1.44 1.67
CA HIS A 172 2.11 1.25 0.30
C HIS A 172 2.49 2.49 -0.51
N LEU A 173 3.48 2.37 -1.39
CA LEU A 173 3.91 3.43 -2.29
C LEU A 173 3.32 3.18 -3.68
N TYR A 174 2.70 4.21 -4.26
CA TYR A 174 2.07 4.16 -5.58
C TYR A 174 2.64 5.23 -6.52
N GLY A 175 2.66 4.94 -7.80
CA GLY A 175 3.06 5.89 -8.84
C GLY A 175 2.10 7.07 -9.03
N ARG A 176 0.87 6.97 -8.51
CA ARG A 176 -0.14 8.04 -8.48
C ARG A 176 -1.02 7.92 -7.24
N PRO A 177 -1.61 9.02 -6.75
CA PRO A 177 -2.55 8.97 -5.62
C PRO A 177 -3.73 8.05 -5.91
N LEU A 178 -4.09 7.22 -4.92
CA LEU A 178 -5.19 6.24 -5.06
C LEU A 178 -6.52 6.88 -5.45
N GLU A 179 -6.76 8.10 -4.99
CA GLU A 179 -7.98 8.86 -5.25
C GLU A 179 -8.14 9.25 -6.73
N THR A 180 -7.02 9.27 -7.48
CA THR A 180 -6.99 9.61 -8.92
C THR A 180 -7.09 8.37 -9.84
N LEU A 181 -7.03 7.17 -9.28
CA LEU A 181 -6.95 5.91 -10.03
C LEU A 181 -8.35 5.39 -10.40
N THR A 182 -8.96 5.95 -11.42
CA THR A 182 -10.29 5.55 -11.89
C THR A 182 -10.29 4.26 -12.72
N GLY A 183 -9.12 3.87 -13.24
CA GLY A 183 -8.92 2.68 -14.08
C GLY A 183 -8.71 1.38 -13.31
N ARG A 184 -8.58 1.42 -11.98
CA ARG A 184 -8.38 0.20 -11.17
C ARG A 184 -9.52 -0.79 -11.34
N LEU A 185 -9.16 -2.03 -11.63
CA LEU A 185 -10.08 -3.14 -11.81
C LEU A 185 -10.04 -4.10 -10.62
N GLY A 186 -11.20 -4.53 -10.20
CA GLY A 186 -11.41 -5.66 -9.29
C GLY A 186 -11.93 -6.86 -10.08
N PHE A 187 -11.60 -8.06 -9.62
CA PHE A 187 -11.95 -9.32 -10.27
C PHE A 187 -12.73 -10.19 -9.28
N GLU A 188 -14.01 -10.38 -9.52
CA GLU A 188 -14.84 -11.25 -8.70
C GLU A 188 -14.60 -12.71 -9.12
N THR A 189 -13.96 -13.48 -8.26
CA THR A 189 -13.58 -14.87 -8.57
C THR A 189 -14.75 -15.81 -8.79
N ASP A 190 -15.88 -15.55 -8.11
CA ASP A 190 -17.06 -16.43 -8.15
C ASP A 190 -17.90 -16.21 -9.41
N THR A 191 -17.98 -14.99 -9.89
CA THR A 191 -18.80 -14.59 -11.05
C THR A 191 -17.99 -14.41 -12.32
N GLY A 192 -16.68 -14.17 -12.16
CA GLY A 192 -15.79 -13.74 -13.23
C GLY A 192 -16.01 -12.30 -13.68
N LEU A 193 -16.79 -11.50 -12.94
CA LEU A 193 -17.04 -10.10 -13.32
C LEU A 193 -15.84 -9.21 -13.02
N ILE A 194 -15.62 -8.25 -13.92
CA ILE A 194 -14.69 -7.14 -13.72
C ILE A 194 -15.47 -5.95 -13.19
N VAL A 195 -15.02 -5.37 -12.08
CA VAL A 195 -15.65 -4.21 -11.44
C VAL A 195 -14.67 -3.04 -11.33
N ARG A 196 -15.18 -1.81 -11.20
CA ARG A 196 -14.36 -0.64 -10.91
C ARG A 196 -14.01 -0.63 -9.42
N TYR A 197 -12.77 -1.04 -9.10
CA TYR A 197 -12.34 -1.30 -7.72
C TYR A 197 -12.51 -0.09 -6.79
N ASN A 198 -12.10 1.10 -7.22
CA ASN A 198 -12.21 2.29 -6.38
C ASN A 198 -13.66 2.70 -6.10
N ALA A 199 -14.58 2.46 -7.03
CA ALA A 199 -15.98 2.82 -6.86
C ALA A 199 -16.72 1.88 -5.90
N THR A 200 -16.29 0.62 -5.81
CA THR A 200 -17.04 -0.44 -5.11
C THR A 200 -16.35 -0.95 -3.85
N HIS A 201 -15.01 -0.93 -3.79
CA HIS A 201 -14.24 -1.61 -2.75
C HIS A 201 -13.23 -0.72 -2.03
N MET A 202 -12.96 0.51 -2.50
CA MET A 202 -12.04 1.39 -1.80
C MET A 202 -12.73 2.00 -0.58
N GLN A 203 -12.23 1.69 0.61
CA GLN A 203 -12.67 2.33 1.85
C GLN A 203 -12.31 3.83 1.84
N ARG A 204 -13.26 4.68 2.25
CA ARG A 204 -13.20 6.14 2.07
C ARG A 204 -12.22 6.87 2.99
N ALA A 205 -11.68 6.24 4.02
CA ALA A 205 -10.90 6.92 5.03
C ALA A 205 -9.40 6.97 4.68
N THR A 206 -8.97 8.00 3.97
CA THR A 206 -7.57 8.42 3.97
C THR A 206 -7.43 9.57 4.96
N GLN A 207 -6.68 9.39 6.05
CA GLN A 207 -6.34 10.45 6.97
C GLN A 207 -5.07 11.14 6.47
N ALA A 208 -5.11 12.47 6.33
CA ALA A 208 -3.90 13.24 6.07
C ALA A 208 -3.11 13.39 7.38
N VAL A 209 -1.82 13.06 7.33
CA VAL A 209 -0.90 13.28 8.44
C VAL A 209 -0.08 14.51 8.07
N GLY A 210 -0.28 15.59 8.85
CA GLY A 210 0.44 16.85 8.70
C GLY A 210 1.81 16.80 9.39
#